data_1de59fe9814c647c692a91d2ca570b14
#
_entry.id   1de59fe9814c647c692a91d2ca570b14
#
_cell.length_a   1.000
_cell.length_b   1.000
_cell.length_c   1.000
_cell.angle_alpha   90.00
_cell.angle_beta   90.00
_cell.angle_gamma   90.00
#
_symmetry.space_group_name_H-M   'P 1'
#
loop_
_entity.id
_entity.type
_entity.pdbx_description
1 polymer ?
#
loop_
_entity_poly.entity_id
_entity_poly.type
_entity_poly.pdbx_seq_one_letter_code
_entity_poly.pdbx_strand_id
1 'polypeptide(L)'
;MKGRKRHILVDTTGMILQVLVHEADIQDHAGGKLLLEPLGGCFPRLKLIWVDSAYKKGGFTQWVKETLGWEVEAVEHPWTGQRGVWTPKDTVIDPEQVRPSGFHVLKWRWIVERTFAWLSTWRRLAKDYELLPSSEEAWICLAMIRLMLRRVAQNSS
;
A
#
# COMPACT_ATOMS: atom_id res chain seq x y z
N MET A 1 23.37 5.57 4.90
CA MET A 1 22.42 5.99 3.84
C MET A 1 21.04 5.66 4.34
N LYS A 2 20.18 6.64 4.52
CA LYS A 2 18.79 6.39 4.92
C LYS A 2 18.06 5.81 3.71
N GLY A 3 17.33 4.70 3.89
CA GLY A 3 16.53 4.10 2.80
C GLY A 3 15.39 5.00 2.36
N ARG A 4 14.70 4.62 1.28
CA ARG A 4 13.50 5.29 0.79
C ARG A 4 12.27 4.41 0.97
N LYS A 5 11.12 5.06 1.08
CA LYS A 5 9.81 4.40 1.04
C LYS A 5 9.11 4.74 -0.26
N ARG A 6 8.42 3.74 -0.82
CA ARG A 6 7.55 3.87 -1.98
C ARG A 6 6.10 3.74 -1.52
N HIS A 7 5.32 4.77 -1.71
CA HIS A 7 3.87 4.73 -1.54
C HIS A 7 3.22 4.70 -2.91
N ILE A 8 2.27 3.81 -3.10
CA ILE A 8 1.50 3.69 -4.34
C ILE A 8 0.01 3.65 -4.04
N LEU A 9 -0.77 4.36 -4.83
CA LEU A 9 -2.21 4.17 -4.94
C LEU A 9 -2.48 3.34 -6.19
N VAL A 10 -3.20 2.25 -6.05
CA VAL A 10 -3.54 1.35 -7.17
C VAL A 10 -5.04 1.17 -7.28
N ASP A 11 -5.51 0.90 -8.50
CA ASP A 11 -6.88 0.49 -8.73
C ASP A 11 -7.10 -1.00 -8.36
N THR A 12 -8.31 -1.49 -8.50
CA THR A 12 -8.69 -2.89 -8.21
C THR A 12 -8.01 -3.91 -9.11
N THR A 13 -7.43 -3.47 -10.23
CA THR A 13 -6.66 -4.31 -11.17
C THR A 13 -5.15 -4.27 -10.92
N GLY A 14 -4.70 -3.43 -9.98
CA GLY A 14 -3.29 -3.23 -9.62
C GLY A 14 -2.55 -2.23 -10.50
N MET A 15 -3.28 -1.40 -11.27
CA MET A 15 -2.67 -0.31 -12.02
C MET A 15 -2.42 0.88 -11.11
N ILE A 16 -1.24 1.48 -11.20
CA ILE A 16 -0.86 2.63 -10.37
C ILE A 16 -1.61 3.87 -10.84
N LEU A 17 -2.31 4.51 -9.90
CA LEU A 17 -2.97 5.79 -10.08
C LEU A 17 -2.05 6.93 -9.63
N GLN A 18 -1.25 6.70 -8.59
CA GLN A 18 -0.30 7.67 -8.07
C GLN A 18 0.87 6.94 -7.39
N VAL A 19 2.05 7.55 -7.45
CA VAL A 19 3.26 7.09 -6.78
C VAL A 19 3.95 8.24 -6.08
N LEU A 20 4.55 7.96 -4.93
CA LEU A 20 5.41 8.89 -4.19
C LEU A 20 6.60 8.13 -3.63
N VAL A 21 7.79 8.65 -3.84
CA VAL A 21 9.04 8.16 -3.25
C VAL A 21 9.60 9.23 -2.32
N HIS A 22 9.86 8.87 -1.08
CA HIS A 22 10.40 9.80 -0.08
C HIS A 22 11.37 9.11 0.88
N GLU A 23 11.99 9.89 1.76
CA GLU A 23 12.91 9.38 2.78
C GLU A 23 12.20 8.44 3.77
N ALA A 24 12.89 7.39 4.22
CA ALA A 24 12.31 6.35 5.07
C ALA A 24 11.96 6.80 6.50
N ASP A 25 12.39 7.99 6.92
CA ASP A 25 12.10 8.58 8.23
C ASP A 25 10.66 9.17 8.31
N ILE A 26 10.06 9.50 7.16
CA ILE A 26 8.66 9.93 7.12
C ILE A 26 7.75 8.73 7.48
N GLN A 27 6.84 8.95 8.43
CA GLN A 27 5.89 7.92 8.86
C GLN A 27 4.86 7.62 7.77
N ASP A 28 4.35 6.38 7.74
CA ASP A 28 3.48 5.89 6.66
C ASP A 28 2.22 6.74 6.47
N HIS A 29 1.55 7.14 7.55
CA HIS A 29 0.38 8.01 7.48
C HIS A 29 0.70 9.41 6.94
N ALA A 30 1.89 9.95 7.22
CA ALA A 30 2.32 11.24 6.68
C ALA A 30 2.66 11.11 5.18
N GLY A 31 3.40 10.06 4.79
CA GLY A 31 3.67 9.75 3.38
C GLY A 31 2.39 9.50 2.59
N GLY A 32 1.40 8.83 3.20
CA GLY A 32 0.09 8.64 2.60
C GLY A 32 -0.66 9.95 2.34
N LYS A 33 -0.61 10.93 3.24
CA LYS A 33 -1.19 12.27 3.00
C LYS A 33 -0.52 12.96 1.82
N LEU A 34 0.81 12.95 1.78
CA LEU A 34 1.58 13.53 0.66
C LEU A 34 1.26 12.86 -0.68
N LEU A 35 1.04 11.53 -0.69
CA LEU A 35 0.64 10.80 -1.90
C LEU A 35 -0.73 11.25 -2.39
N LEU A 36 -1.71 11.42 -1.47
CA LEU A 36 -3.10 11.62 -1.82
C LEU A 36 -3.48 13.11 -2.01
N GLU A 37 -2.77 14.03 -1.39
CA GLU A 37 -3.06 15.47 -1.42
C GLU A 37 -3.26 16.03 -2.83
N PRO A 38 -2.40 15.72 -3.84
CA PRO A 38 -2.57 16.25 -5.20
C PRO A 38 -3.73 15.62 -5.96
N LEU A 39 -4.43 14.63 -5.40
CA LEU A 39 -5.49 13.90 -6.09
C LEU A 39 -6.90 14.45 -5.85
N GLY A 40 -7.03 15.54 -5.10
CA GLY A 40 -8.30 16.19 -4.85
C GLY A 40 -9.05 16.50 -6.17
N GLY A 41 -10.26 15.95 -6.33
CA GLY A 41 -11.07 16.14 -7.53
C GLY A 41 -10.65 15.32 -8.77
N CYS A 42 -9.47 14.65 -8.78
CA CYS A 42 -8.99 13.87 -9.93
C CYS A 42 -9.81 12.59 -10.18
N PHE A 43 -10.38 12.01 -9.15
CA PHE A 43 -11.07 10.73 -9.21
C PHE A 43 -12.51 10.83 -8.66
N PRO A 44 -13.47 11.40 -9.41
CA PRO A 44 -14.83 11.64 -8.90
C PRO A 44 -15.63 10.37 -8.59
N ARG A 45 -15.20 9.22 -9.14
CA ARG A 45 -15.82 7.90 -8.86
C ARG A 45 -15.16 7.14 -7.70
N LEU A 46 -14.01 7.61 -7.19
CA LEU A 46 -13.34 6.98 -6.07
C LEU A 46 -14.07 7.34 -4.78
N LYS A 47 -14.54 6.32 -4.08
CA LYS A 47 -15.31 6.48 -2.83
C LYS A 47 -14.62 5.87 -1.63
N LEU A 48 -13.85 4.80 -1.83
CA LEU A 48 -13.25 4.01 -0.77
C LEU A 48 -11.81 3.62 -1.15
N ILE A 49 -10.91 3.78 -0.20
CA ILE A 49 -9.54 3.25 -0.29
C ILE A 49 -9.27 2.24 0.83
N TRP A 50 -8.57 1.17 0.48
CA TRP A 50 -8.06 0.19 1.46
C TRP A 50 -6.60 0.50 1.75
N VAL A 51 -6.25 0.52 3.03
CA VAL A 51 -4.90 0.85 3.49
C VAL A 51 -4.41 -0.20 4.50
N ASP A 52 -3.10 -0.28 4.72
CA ASP A 52 -2.54 -1.07 5.81
C ASP A 52 -2.86 -0.41 7.17
N SER A 53 -2.86 -1.19 8.22
CA SER A 53 -3.09 -0.74 9.61
C SER A 53 -2.12 0.37 10.06
N ALA A 54 -0.91 0.44 9.49
CA ALA A 54 0.06 1.50 9.75
C ALA A 54 -0.49 2.91 9.45
N TYR A 55 -1.44 3.03 8.51
CA TYR A 55 -2.08 4.29 8.15
C TYR A 55 -3.19 4.76 9.10
N LYS A 56 -3.63 3.93 10.05
CA LYS A 56 -4.64 4.35 11.04
C LYS A 56 -4.18 5.48 11.98
N LYS A 57 -2.88 5.72 12.05
CA LYS A 57 -2.28 6.72 12.94
C LYS A 57 -2.37 8.13 12.34
N GLY A 58 -2.07 9.14 13.18
CA GLY A 58 -1.90 10.53 12.74
C GLY A 58 -3.15 11.18 12.12
N GLY A 59 -4.36 10.70 12.46
CA GLY A 59 -5.60 11.26 11.93
C GLY A 59 -5.77 11.10 10.42
N PHE A 60 -5.12 10.11 9.80
CA PHE A 60 -5.12 9.89 8.35
C PHE A 60 -6.54 9.67 7.81
N THR A 61 -7.30 8.80 8.44
CA THR A 61 -8.69 8.49 8.01
C THR A 61 -9.58 9.72 8.00
N GLN A 62 -9.51 10.51 9.09
CA GLN A 62 -10.29 11.74 9.21
C GLN A 62 -9.87 12.77 8.15
N TRP A 63 -8.56 12.95 7.97
CA TRP A 63 -8.01 13.87 6.97
C TRP A 63 -8.45 13.49 5.54
N VAL A 64 -8.40 12.22 5.15
CA VAL A 64 -8.84 11.75 3.82
C VAL A 64 -10.32 12.05 3.61
N LYS A 65 -11.15 11.80 4.62
CA LYS A 65 -12.59 12.07 4.55
C LYS A 65 -12.89 13.56 4.40
N GLU A 66 -12.22 14.41 5.17
CA GLU A 66 -12.43 15.87 5.15
C GLU A 66 -11.87 16.53 3.89
N THR A 67 -10.70 16.07 3.41
CA THR A 67 -9.99 16.73 2.31
C THR A 67 -10.40 16.18 0.94
N LEU A 68 -10.62 14.88 0.83
CA LEU A 68 -10.87 14.19 -0.45
C LEU A 68 -12.29 13.64 -0.59
N GLY A 69 -13.04 13.57 0.51
CA GLY A 69 -14.39 13.01 0.53
C GLY A 69 -14.42 11.48 0.37
N TRP A 70 -13.29 10.79 0.58
CA TRP A 70 -13.21 9.34 0.44
C TRP A 70 -13.28 8.66 1.81
N GLU A 71 -13.87 7.48 1.83
CA GLU A 71 -13.82 6.60 3.01
C GLU A 71 -12.50 5.81 3.02
N VAL A 72 -12.03 5.46 4.22
CA VAL A 72 -10.80 4.67 4.41
C VAL A 72 -11.13 3.43 5.22
N GLU A 73 -10.84 2.28 4.68
CA GLU A 73 -10.91 0.98 5.36
C GLU A 73 -9.50 0.43 5.57
N ALA A 74 -9.09 0.31 6.83
CA ALA A 74 -7.79 -0.29 7.13
C ALA A 74 -7.92 -1.81 7.21
N VAL A 75 -7.15 -2.51 6.39
CA VAL A 75 -7.09 -3.96 6.39
C VAL A 75 -6.22 -4.44 7.56
N GLU A 76 -6.85 -5.03 8.57
CA GLU A 76 -6.15 -5.59 9.72
C GLU A 76 -5.76 -7.04 9.45
N HIS A 77 -4.55 -7.38 9.86
CA HIS A 77 -4.16 -8.79 9.94
C HIS A 77 -4.84 -9.40 11.18
N PRO A 78 -5.50 -10.57 11.08
CA PRO A 78 -6.18 -11.19 12.24
C PRO A 78 -5.27 -11.39 13.47
N TRP A 79 -3.96 -11.24 13.31
CA TRP A 79 -2.93 -11.41 14.35
C TRP A 79 -2.40 -10.10 14.95
N THR A 80 -2.85 -8.91 14.50
CA THR A 80 -2.23 -7.63 14.90
C THR A 80 -2.50 -7.23 16.35
N GLY A 81 -3.41 -7.88 17.05
CA GLY A 81 -3.68 -7.63 18.48
C GLY A 81 -2.90 -8.51 19.46
N GLN A 82 -2.18 -9.54 19.00
CA GLN A 82 -1.69 -10.62 19.88
C GLN A 82 -0.16 -10.66 20.07
N ARG A 83 0.59 -9.78 19.42
CA ARG A 83 2.04 -9.65 19.70
C ARG A 83 2.24 -8.89 21.01
N GLY A 84 2.68 -9.61 22.06
CA GLY A 84 3.05 -9.03 23.33
C GLY A 84 1.97 -9.04 24.42
N VAL A 85 0.95 -9.87 24.30
CA VAL A 85 0.08 -10.17 25.44
C VAL A 85 0.91 -10.96 26.46
N TRP A 86 1.34 -10.27 27.52
CA TRP A 86 1.96 -10.92 28.67
C TRP A 86 0.87 -11.73 29.37
N THR A 87 0.98 -13.06 29.36
CA THR A 87 0.09 -13.94 30.10
C THR A 87 0.78 -14.38 31.39
N PRO A 88 0.06 -14.40 32.54
CA PRO A 88 0.58 -14.99 33.77
C PRO A 88 1.05 -16.43 33.50
N LYS A 89 2.09 -16.85 34.18
CA LYS A 89 2.80 -18.13 33.99
C LYS A 89 1.91 -19.38 34.02
N ASP A 90 0.72 -19.29 34.56
CA ASP A 90 -0.22 -20.42 34.77
C ASP A 90 -1.46 -20.37 33.87
N THR A 91 -1.51 -19.48 32.89
CA THR A 91 -2.64 -19.41 31.98
C THR A 91 -2.38 -20.33 30.80
N VAL A 92 -3.08 -21.46 30.74
CA VAL A 92 -3.10 -22.33 29.55
C VAL A 92 -3.86 -21.60 28.45
N ILE A 93 -3.14 -21.06 27.50
CA ILE A 93 -3.74 -20.47 26.30
C ILE A 93 -3.93 -21.60 25.28
N ASP A 94 -5.17 -21.85 24.92
CA ASP A 94 -5.49 -22.76 23.83
C ASP A 94 -4.96 -22.18 22.52
N PRO A 95 -3.96 -22.80 21.85
CA PRO A 95 -3.40 -22.29 20.63
C PRO A 95 -4.41 -22.14 19.48
N GLU A 96 -5.50 -22.93 19.50
CA GLU A 96 -6.55 -22.84 18.49
C GLU A 96 -7.48 -21.64 18.67
N GLN A 97 -7.66 -21.17 19.89
CA GLN A 97 -8.43 -19.93 20.18
C GLN A 97 -7.62 -18.66 19.84
N VAL A 98 -6.29 -18.76 19.86
CA VAL A 98 -5.38 -17.65 19.61
C VAL A 98 -4.99 -17.57 18.13
N ARG A 99 -5.06 -18.68 17.42
CA ARG A 99 -4.67 -18.77 16.00
C ARG A 99 -5.80 -19.33 15.17
N PRO A 100 -6.52 -18.51 14.36
CA PRO A 100 -7.39 -19.08 13.38
C PRO A 100 -6.58 -20.03 12.51
N SER A 101 -6.98 -21.31 12.47
CA SER A 101 -6.31 -22.34 11.67
C SER A 101 -6.52 -22.04 10.18
N GLY A 102 -5.43 -22.05 9.41
CA GLY A 102 -5.48 -21.96 7.95
C GLY A 102 -4.95 -20.67 7.35
N PHE A 103 -4.94 -20.63 6.03
CA PHE A 103 -4.52 -19.47 5.25
C PHE A 103 -5.67 -18.46 5.14
N HIS A 104 -5.52 -17.27 5.74
CA HIS A 104 -6.47 -16.18 5.62
C HIS A 104 -6.04 -15.19 4.56
N VAL A 105 -6.82 -15.13 3.47
CA VAL A 105 -6.63 -14.11 2.43
C VAL A 105 -7.11 -12.77 2.97
N LEU A 106 -6.19 -11.82 3.14
CA LEU A 106 -6.56 -10.46 3.47
C LEU A 106 -7.14 -9.79 2.24
N LYS A 107 -8.39 -9.34 2.36
CA LYS A 107 -9.15 -8.69 1.29
C LYS A 107 -8.32 -7.53 0.70
N TRP A 108 -8.11 -7.56 -0.63
CA TRP A 108 -7.46 -6.52 -1.43
C TRP A 108 -5.96 -6.25 -1.20
N ARG A 109 -5.36 -6.68 -0.10
CA ARG A 109 -3.93 -6.47 0.19
C ARG A 109 -3.03 -7.08 -0.89
N TRP A 110 -3.36 -8.26 -1.38
CA TRP A 110 -2.60 -8.96 -2.41
C TRP A 110 -2.45 -8.17 -3.72
N ILE A 111 -3.37 -7.20 -3.99
CA ILE A 111 -3.31 -6.37 -5.20
C ILE A 111 -2.06 -5.47 -5.17
N VAL A 112 -1.81 -4.80 -4.05
CA VAL A 112 -0.63 -3.95 -3.87
C VAL A 112 0.64 -4.80 -3.88
N GLU A 113 0.64 -5.95 -3.19
CA GLU A 113 1.76 -6.89 -3.18
C GLU A 113 2.08 -7.39 -4.60
N ARG A 114 1.07 -7.72 -5.40
CA ARG A 114 1.22 -8.09 -6.82
C ARG A 114 1.81 -6.96 -7.64
N THR A 115 1.38 -5.73 -7.43
CA THR A 115 1.92 -4.56 -8.14
C THR A 115 3.40 -4.36 -7.82
N PHE A 116 3.80 -4.46 -6.56
CA PHE A 116 5.21 -4.43 -6.19
C PHE A 116 6.00 -5.60 -6.80
N ALA A 117 5.41 -6.80 -6.87
CA ALA A 117 6.04 -7.94 -7.54
C ALA A 117 6.27 -7.66 -9.03
N TRP A 118 5.33 -7.05 -9.74
CA TRP A 118 5.55 -6.63 -11.15
C TRP A 118 6.66 -5.60 -11.28
N LEU A 119 6.72 -4.60 -10.40
CA LEU A 119 7.76 -3.58 -10.41
C LEU A 119 9.14 -4.19 -10.13
N SER A 120 9.24 -5.18 -9.22
CA SER A 120 10.50 -5.82 -8.87
C SER A 120 11.12 -6.65 -10.01
N THR A 121 10.33 -7.03 -11.03
CA THR A 121 10.86 -7.70 -12.23
C THR A 121 11.72 -6.77 -13.10
N TRP A 122 11.63 -5.46 -12.87
CA TRP A 122 12.45 -4.48 -13.56
C TRP A 122 13.78 -4.30 -12.82
N ARG A 123 14.89 -4.53 -13.51
CA ARG A 123 16.23 -4.44 -12.93
C ARG A 123 16.47 -3.12 -12.19
N ARG A 124 16.01 -1.98 -12.74
CA ARG A 124 16.16 -0.65 -12.14
C ARG A 124 15.34 -0.44 -10.87
N LEU A 125 14.23 -1.16 -10.72
CA LEU A 125 13.32 -1.04 -9.58
C LEU A 125 13.50 -2.13 -8.53
N ALA A 126 14.35 -3.13 -8.81
CA ALA A 126 14.66 -4.23 -7.87
C ALA A 126 15.41 -3.74 -6.62
N LYS A 127 16.16 -2.64 -6.76
CA LYS A 127 16.86 -1.94 -5.67
C LYS A 127 16.75 -0.44 -5.90
N ASP A 128 17.05 0.36 -4.88
CA ASP A 128 17.16 1.81 -4.98
C ASP A 128 18.52 2.18 -5.60
N TYR A 129 18.52 2.46 -6.90
CA TYR A 129 19.70 2.88 -7.67
C TYR A 129 19.68 4.36 -8.01
N GLU A 130 18.55 5.04 -7.81
CA GLU A 130 18.38 6.40 -8.29
C GLU A 130 18.89 7.41 -7.26
N LEU A 131 19.51 8.49 -7.71
CA LEU A 131 19.96 9.57 -6.84
C LEU A 131 18.77 10.40 -6.35
N LEU A 132 17.80 10.67 -7.24
CA LEU A 132 16.63 11.50 -6.95
C LEU A 132 15.37 10.65 -6.82
N PRO A 133 14.49 10.92 -5.84
CA PRO A 133 13.19 10.28 -5.72
C PRO A 133 12.33 10.37 -6.99
N SER A 134 12.32 11.54 -7.64
CA SER A 134 11.59 11.78 -8.90
C SER A 134 12.05 10.90 -10.06
N SER A 135 13.35 10.54 -10.10
CA SER A 135 13.85 9.59 -11.12
C SER A 135 13.30 8.17 -10.88
N GLU A 136 13.20 7.78 -9.62
CA GLU A 136 12.61 6.49 -9.26
C GLU A 136 11.11 6.44 -9.57
N GLU A 137 10.36 7.52 -9.26
CA GLU A 137 8.95 7.66 -9.62
C GLU A 137 8.75 7.57 -11.14
N ALA A 138 9.61 8.22 -11.93
CA ALA A 138 9.57 8.15 -13.39
C ALA A 138 9.77 6.70 -13.90
N TRP A 139 10.71 5.95 -13.32
CA TRP A 139 10.90 4.53 -13.67
C TRP A 139 9.70 3.66 -13.31
N ILE A 140 9.06 3.92 -12.18
CA ILE A 140 7.83 3.23 -11.77
C ILE A 140 6.72 3.52 -12.78
N CYS A 141 6.53 4.77 -13.19
CA CYS A 141 5.55 5.16 -14.20
C CYS A 141 5.82 4.49 -15.55
N LEU A 142 7.08 4.47 -16.02
CA LEU A 142 7.45 3.80 -17.27
C LEU A 142 7.18 2.28 -17.23
N ALA A 143 7.50 1.63 -16.12
CA ALA A 143 7.20 0.21 -15.93
C ALA A 143 5.70 -0.06 -16.01
N MET A 144 4.90 0.81 -15.39
CA MET A 144 3.44 0.69 -15.39
C MET A 144 2.84 0.96 -16.78
N ILE A 145 3.29 1.99 -17.48
CA ILE A 145 2.87 2.30 -18.85
C ILE A 145 3.09 1.09 -19.77
N ARG A 146 4.27 0.46 -19.70
CA ARG A 146 4.53 -0.76 -20.48
C ARG A 146 3.56 -1.89 -20.15
N LEU A 147 3.26 -2.09 -18.86
CA LEU A 147 2.30 -3.11 -18.45
C LEU A 147 0.90 -2.82 -19.00
N MET A 148 0.45 -1.57 -18.92
CA MET A 148 -0.83 -1.13 -19.44
C MET A 148 -0.92 -1.34 -20.97
N LEU A 149 0.11 -0.93 -21.73
CA LEU A 149 0.16 -1.10 -23.17
C LEU A 149 0.08 -2.58 -23.58
N ARG A 150 0.78 -3.47 -22.87
CA ARG A 150 0.70 -4.92 -23.12
C ARG A 150 -0.71 -5.46 -22.91
N ARG A 151 -1.42 -5.00 -21.87
CA ARG A 151 -2.81 -5.42 -21.61
C ARG A 151 -3.77 -4.92 -22.68
N VAL A 152 -3.61 -3.67 -23.11
CA VAL A 152 -4.43 -3.13 -24.22
C VAL A 152 -4.21 -3.93 -25.48
N ALA A 153 -2.95 -4.20 -25.85
CA ALA A 153 -2.64 -5.00 -27.05
C ALA A 153 -3.21 -6.43 -26.99
N GLN A 154 -3.18 -7.07 -25.81
CA GLN A 154 -3.74 -8.42 -25.63
C GLN A 154 -5.27 -8.45 -25.69
N ASN A 155 -5.96 -7.38 -25.30
CA ASN A 155 -7.42 -7.30 -25.35
C ASN A 155 -7.94 -6.86 -26.71
N SER A 156 -7.06 -6.45 -27.64
CA SER A 156 -7.39 -6.01 -29.00
C SER A 156 -7.20 -7.13 -30.04
N SER A 157 -6.76 -8.32 -29.61
CA SER A 157 -6.56 -9.52 -30.43
C SER A 157 -7.67 -10.53 -30.19
#